data_3e685e022e1abd2ee389591ce91e0a19
#
_entry.id   3e685e022e1abd2ee389591ce91e0a19
#
_cell.length_a   1.000
_cell.length_b   1.000
_cell.length_c   1.000
_cell.angle_alpha   90.00
_cell.angle_beta   90.00
_cell.angle_gamma   90.00
#
_symmetry.space_group_name_H-M   'P 1'
#
loop_
_entity.id
_entity.type
_entity.pdbx_description
1 polymer ?
#
loop_
_entity_poly.entity_id
_entity_poly.type
_entity_poly.pdbx_seq_one_letter_code
_entity_poly.pdbx_strand_id
1 'polypeptide(L)'
;HLYCGPVVAAANIQLAACTPNFLIAESIGKMDGFHAKLLKTPLQWEEGFLIPPTAPGLGVELDEDVIAAHPWSGDSLHLQMGQEPYDPVRDRLFPGG
;
A
#
# COMPACT_ATOMS: atom_id res chain seq x y z
N HIS A 1 -8.56 -0.30 -2.95
CA HIS A 1 -7.85 0.92 -3.37
C HIS A 1 -6.68 1.21 -2.45
N LEU A 2 -5.50 1.34 -3.01
CA LEU A 2 -4.28 1.56 -2.24
C LEU A 2 -3.51 2.78 -2.73
N TYR A 3 -3.73 3.87 -2.03
CA TYR A 3 -2.75 4.92 -1.90
C TYR A 3 -2.55 5.18 -0.40
N CYS A 4 -1.73 4.34 0.25
CA CYS A 4 -1.68 4.30 1.72
C CYS A 4 -0.41 3.62 2.24
N GLY A 5 -0.26 3.64 3.54
CA GLY A 5 0.78 2.91 4.25
C GLY A 5 0.39 1.48 4.63
N PRO A 6 1.28 0.78 5.35
CA PRO A 6 1.11 -0.64 5.62
C PRO A 6 -0.05 -0.98 6.57
N VAL A 7 -0.47 -0.06 7.44
CA VAL A 7 -1.63 -0.28 8.32
C VAL A 7 -2.92 -0.36 7.52
N VAL A 8 -3.10 0.56 6.56
CA VAL A 8 -4.27 0.53 5.68
C VAL A 8 -4.20 -0.66 4.74
N ALA A 9 -3.02 -1.06 4.28
CA ALA A 9 -2.85 -2.29 3.51
C ALA A 9 -3.31 -3.52 4.29
N ALA A 10 -2.97 -3.61 5.58
CA ALA A 10 -3.45 -4.67 6.46
C ALA A 10 -4.98 -4.64 6.62
N ALA A 11 -5.57 -3.47 6.79
CA ALA A 11 -7.03 -3.33 6.86
C ALA A 11 -7.71 -3.77 5.55
N ASN A 12 -7.17 -3.36 4.41
CA ASN A 12 -7.68 -3.72 3.10
C ASN A 12 -7.66 -5.24 2.86
N ILE A 13 -6.59 -5.91 3.27
CA ILE A 13 -6.48 -7.36 3.06
C ILE A 13 -7.43 -8.13 3.98
N GLN A 14 -7.66 -7.67 5.20
CA GLN A 14 -8.66 -8.26 6.09
C GLN A 14 -10.08 -8.13 5.52
N LEU A 15 -10.41 -6.94 4.98
CA LEU A 15 -11.68 -6.71 4.32
C LEU A 15 -11.82 -7.60 3.07
N ALA A 16 -10.78 -7.68 2.24
CA ALA A 16 -10.76 -8.53 1.05
C ALA A 16 -10.97 -10.01 1.40
N ALA A 17 -10.34 -10.49 2.46
CA ALA A 17 -10.45 -11.88 2.91
C ALA A 17 -11.86 -12.28 3.35
N CYS A 18 -12.69 -11.35 3.80
CA CYS A 18 -14.06 -11.61 4.23
C CYS A 18 -15.13 -11.18 3.21
N THR A 19 -14.73 -10.68 2.05
CA THR A 19 -15.65 -10.19 1.02
C THR A 19 -15.91 -11.26 -0.03
N PRO A 20 -17.14 -11.81 -0.13
CA PRO A 20 -17.44 -12.96 -1.01
C PRO A 20 -17.23 -12.68 -2.49
N ASN A 21 -17.46 -11.45 -2.92
CA ASN A 21 -17.30 -11.04 -4.32
C ASN A 21 -15.99 -10.29 -4.58
N PHE A 22 -14.99 -10.51 -3.75
CA PHE A 22 -13.66 -9.98 -3.96
C PHE A 22 -13.05 -10.56 -5.25
N LEU A 23 -12.41 -9.72 -6.05
CA LEU A 23 -11.76 -10.12 -7.26
C LEU A 23 -10.22 -10.01 -7.14
N ILE A 24 -9.73 -8.80 -6.86
CA ILE A 24 -8.29 -8.51 -6.82
C ILE A 24 -8.05 -7.26 -5.98
N ALA A 25 -6.91 -7.21 -5.29
CA ALA A 25 -6.47 -6.02 -4.57
C ALA A 25 -5.55 -5.16 -5.44
N GLU A 26 -5.76 -3.85 -5.40
CA GLU A 26 -4.81 -2.88 -5.91
C GLU A 26 -3.76 -2.60 -4.85
N SER A 27 -2.49 -2.57 -5.23
CA SER A 27 -1.39 -2.25 -4.32
C SER A 27 -0.31 -1.43 -5.01
N ILE A 28 0.27 -0.49 -4.26
CA ILE A 28 1.48 0.21 -4.68
C ILE A 28 2.69 -0.64 -4.30
N GLY A 29 3.12 -1.49 -5.22
CA GLY A 29 4.22 -2.42 -4.97
C GLY A 29 3.90 -3.42 -3.85
N LYS A 30 4.93 -3.92 -3.21
CA LYS A 30 4.83 -4.93 -2.14
C LYS A 30 4.89 -4.36 -0.74
N MET A 31 4.72 -3.06 -0.56
CA MET A 31 4.92 -2.40 0.74
C MET A 31 6.30 -2.71 1.34
N ASP A 32 7.32 -2.68 0.50
CA ASP A 32 8.72 -2.90 0.88
C ASP A 32 9.42 -1.57 1.27
N GLY A 33 10.71 -1.60 1.43
CA GLY A 33 11.51 -0.43 1.78
C GLY A 33 11.07 0.22 3.08
N PHE A 34 10.80 1.51 3.07
CA PHE A 34 10.38 2.26 4.26
C PHE A 34 9.06 1.74 4.84
N HIS A 35 8.10 1.37 4.00
CA HIS A 35 6.82 0.82 4.45
C HIS A 35 7.00 -0.45 5.29
N ALA A 36 7.92 -1.31 4.91
CA ALA A 36 8.21 -2.52 5.68
C ALA A 36 8.81 -2.22 7.06
N LYS A 37 9.58 -1.14 7.17
CA LYS A 37 10.21 -0.72 8.43
C LYS A 37 9.22 -0.16 9.45
N LEU A 38 8.06 0.30 9.02
CA LEU A 38 7.02 0.83 9.91
C LEU A 38 6.32 -0.24 10.74
N LEU A 39 6.48 -1.51 10.37
CA LEU A 39 5.92 -2.65 11.08
C LEU A 39 7.04 -3.47 11.72
N LYS A 40 6.81 -3.99 12.93
CA LYS A 40 7.74 -4.93 13.57
C LYS A 40 7.93 -6.20 12.75
N THR A 41 6.87 -6.67 12.12
CA THR A 41 6.92 -7.76 11.14
C THR A 41 6.28 -7.27 9.85
N PRO A 42 7.01 -7.20 8.74
CA PRO A 42 6.47 -6.78 7.45
C PRO A 42 5.33 -7.66 6.97
N LEU A 43 4.45 -7.09 6.13
CA LEU A 43 3.44 -7.88 5.43
C LEU A 43 4.10 -8.95 4.57
N GLN A 44 3.54 -10.14 4.57
CA GLN A 44 4.10 -11.30 3.89
C GLN A 44 3.50 -11.45 2.49
N TRP A 45 4.37 -11.64 1.53
CA TRP A 45 4.01 -11.86 0.13
C TRP A 45 4.51 -13.21 -0.34
N GLU A 46 3.70 -13.91 -1.09
CA GLU A 46 4.05 -15.21 -1.65
C GLU A 46 3.46 -15.34 -3.06
N GLU A 47 4.33 -15.49 -4.04
CA GLU A 47 3.95 -15.71 -5.45
C GLU A 47 2.90 -14.73 -5.99
N GLY A 48 3.01 -13.44 -5.65
CA GLY A 48 2.07 -12.40 -6.07
C GLY A 48 0.83 -12.27 -5.18
N PHE A 49 0.75 -13.03 -4.10
CA PHE A 49 -0.33 -12.96 -3.11
C PHE A 49 0.14 -12.25 -1.85
N LEU A 50 -0.68 -11.37 -1.32
CA LEU A 50 -0.50 -10.84 0.03
C LEU A 50 -1.19 -11.79 1.01
N ILE A 51 -0.41 -12.32 1.95
CA ILE A 51 -0.90 -13.28 2.93
C ILE A 51 -1.59 -12.51 4.07
N PRO A 52 -2.89 -12.72 4.34
CA PRO A 52 -3.58 -12.04 5.43
C PRO A 52 -2.92 -12.34 6.77
N PRO A 53 -2.53 -11.32 7.55
CA PRO A 53 -2.02 -11.53 8.90
C PRO A 53 -3.05 -12.22 9.79
N THR A 54 -2.60 -13.10 10.67
CA THR A 54 -3.48 -13.89 11.57
C THR A 54 -3.37 -13.49 13.04
N ALA A 55 -2.46 -12.56 13.39
CA ALA A 55 -2.37 -12.03 14.75
C ALA A 55 -3.62 -11.20 15.11
N PRO A 56 -3.90 -10.93 16.40
CA PRO A 56 -5.07 -10.16 16.83
C PRO A 56 -5.18 -8.78 16.17
N GLY A 57 -6.40 -8.30 16.02
CA GLY A 57 -6.72 -7.03 15.36
C GLY A 57 -6.46 -7.11 13.86
N LEU A 58 -5.82 -6.10 13.28
CA LEU A 58 -5.40 -6.11 11.87
C LEU A 58 -4.23 -7.06 11.60
N GLY A 59 -3.65 -7.65 12.66
CA GLY A 59 -2.56 -8.59 12.55
C GLY A 59 -1.20 -7.97 12.33
N VAL A 60 -1.07 -6.66 12.51
CA VAL A 60 0.20 -5.92 12.38
C VAL A 60 0.48 -5.12 13.64
N GLU A 61 1.76 -4.88 13.90
CA GLU A 61 2.23 -4.08 15.03
C GLU A 61 3.20 -3.01 14.52
N LEU A 62 2.97 -1.76 14.92
CA LEU A 62 3.81 -0.64 14.53
C LEU A 62 5.16 -0.68 15.24
N ASP A 63 6.20 -0.35 14.52
CA ASP A 63 7.50 -0.02 15.08
C ASP A 63 7.53 1.47 15.45
N GLU A 64 7.21 1.76 16.70
CA GLU A 64 7.08 3.14 17.18
C GLU A 64 8.42 3.89 17.19
N ASP A 65 9.54 3.20 17.34
CA ASP A 65 10.86 3.82 17.29
C ASP A 65 11.17 4.33 15.88
N VAL A 66 10.82 3.56 14.87
CA VAL A 66 10.96 3.99 13.47
C VAL A 66 10.06 5.17 13.17
N ILE A 67 8.82 5.16 13.66
CA ILE A 67 7.88 6.26 13.47
C ILE A 67 8.40 7.53 14.15
N ALA A 68 8.88 7.43 15.37
CA ALA A 68 9.42 8.56 16.12
C ALA A 68 10.66 9.17 15.45
N ALA A 69 11.48 8.33 14.79
CA ALA A 69 12.66 8.77 14.05
C ALA A 69 12.31 9.51 12.73
N HIS A 70 11.07 9.38 12.26
CA HIS A 70 10.60 9.98 11.01
C HIS A 70 9.32 10.80 11.23
N PRO A 71 9.39 11.87 12.04
CA PRO A 71 8.22 12.70 12.29
C PRO A 71 7.76 13.41 11.02
N TRP A 72 6.47 13.70 10.98
CA TRP A 72 5.92 14.48 9.88
C TRP A 72 6.58 15.87 9.80
N SER A 73 7.07 16.24 8.60
CA SER A 73 7.83 17.48 8.40
C SER A 73 6.98 18.67 7.97
N GLY A 74 5.70 18.49 7.79
CA GLY A 74 4.81 19.54 7.27
C GLY A 74 4.70 19.57 5.75
N ASP A 75 5.45 18.74 5.06
CA ASP A 75 5.32 18.59 3.62
C ASP A 75 4.02 17.87 3.29
N SER A 76 3.25 18.45 2.40
CA SER A 76 2.05 17.79 1.91
C SER A 76 2.40 16.89 0.72
N LEU A 77 1.79 15.72 0.69
CA LEU A 77 1.85 14.87 -0.48
C LEU A 77 1.09 15.53 -1.62
N HIS A 78 1.83 15.96 -2.63
CA HIS A 78 1.24 16.54 -3.83
C HIS A 78 1.04 15.45 -4.87
N LEU A 79 -0.18 14.98 -5.01
CA LEU A 79 -0.58 14.21 -6.17
C LEU A 79 -0.74 15.18 -7.34
N GLN A 80 0.18 15.12 -8.28
CA GLN A 80 0.02 15.84 -9.53
C GLN A 80 -0.95 15.06 -10.41
N MET A 81 -2.19 15.48 -10.38
CA MET A 81 -3.18 15.00 -11.33
C MET A 81 -2.97 15.73 -12.65
N GLY A 82 -2.98 15.02 -13.75
CA GLY A 82 -3.00 15.64 -15.07
C GLY A 82 -4.19 16.58 -15.19
N GLN A 83 -3.96 17.80 -15.62
CA GLN A 83 -5.04 18.79 -15.80
C GLN A 83 -5.85 18.56 -17.06
N GLU A 84 -5.34 17.75 -17.97
CA GLU A 84 -5.99 17.40 -19.23
C GLU A 84 -6.49 15.97 -19.21
N PRO A 85 -7.57 15.69 -19.94
CA PRO A 85 -8.05 14.33 -20.10
C PRO A 85 -6.96 13.39 -20.64
N TYR A 86 -6.94 12.15 -20.15
CA TYR A 86 -6.03 11.14 -20.64
C TYR A 86 -6.22 10.90 -22.14
N ASP A 87 -5.12 11.00 -22.90
CA ASP A 87 -5.09 10.68 -24.32
C ASP A 87 -4.17 9.44 -24.53
N PRO A 88 -4.71 8.30 -24.94
CA PRO A 88 -3.93 7.08 -25.11
C PRO A 88 -2.85 7.16 -26.20
N VAL A 89 -2.95 8.13 -27.11
CA VAL A 89 -1.94 8.36 -28.16
C VAL A 89 -0.82 9.27 -27.66
N ARG A 90 -1.18 10.35 -26.97
CA ARG A 90 -0.23 11.31 -26.41
C ARG A 90 0.40 10.82 -25.12
N ASP A 91 -0.42 10.28 -24.22
CA ASP A 91 -0.03 9.97 -22.84
C ASP A 91 0.25 8.47 -22.71
N ARG A 92 1.23 7.97 -23.45
CA ARG A 92 1.65 6.58 -23.32
C ARG A 92 2.16 6.31 -21.92
N LEU A 93 1.40 5.57 -21.14
CA LEU A 93 1.76 5.21 -19.76
C LEU A 93 3.01 4.32 -19.69
N PHE A 94 3.33 3.63 -20.78
CA PHE A 94 4.51 2.76 -20.87
C PHE A 94 5.29 3.09 -22.13
N PRO A 95 6.21 4.07 -22.08
CA PRO A 95 7.05 4.38 -23.23
C PRO A 95 7.88 3.14 -23.59
N GLY A 96 7.83 2.72 -24.87
CA GLY A 96 8.52 1.52 -25.37
C GLY A 96 7.73 0.22 -25.29
N GLY A 97 6.46 0.31 -24.83
CA GLY A 97 5.52 -0.81 -24.85
C GLY A 97 4.92 -1.03 -26.24
#